data_f88f082ccbb339cad30f749910d79956
#
_entry.id   f88f082ccbb339cad30f749910d79956
#
_cell.length_a   1.000
_cell.length_b   1.000
_cell.length_c   1.000
_cell.angle_alpha   90.00
_cell.angle_beta   90.00
_cell.angle_gamma   90.00
#
_symmetry.space_group_name_H-M   'P 1'
#
loop_
_entity.id
_entity.type
_entity.pdbx_description
1 polymer ?
#
loop_
_entity_poly.entity_id
_entity_poly.type
_entity_poly.pdbx_seq_one_letter_code
_entity_poly.pdbx_strand_id
1 'polypeptide(L)'
;MITPRRILPLAAIGAALLLLTSVVTAADTVLHPFLVAQPREAPREVNLAVEIPAGSVTKYEIKEDGLVHVDRFQSMPVAYPANYGSIPRTLAGDNDPLDALVLTREPLHPGVIVRFRPVGYLKMIDGGEHDEKIIGVPTDSVDPTYAAVRDLEDLPEVERQRIEAFFRVYKELPAGRNPVQLNGWGNAAEARALISEAMQRFGK
;
A
#
# COMPACT_ATOMS: atom_id res chain seq x y z
N MET A 1 -5.82 80.57 -59.20
CA MET A 1 -5.62 79.11 -59.48
C MET A 1 -5.22 78.42 -58.20
N ILE A 2 -6.17 77.69 -57.59
CA ILE A 2 -5.98 77.04 -56.32
C ILE A 2 -6.01 75.52 -56.58
N THR A 3 -4.88 74.87 -56.37
CA THR A 3 -4.76 73.39 -56.49
C THR A 3 -5.23 72.67 -55.23
N PRO A 4 -6.04 71.65 -55.35
CA PRO A 4 -6.56 70.92 -54.17
C PRO A 4 -5.47 69.93 -53.67
N ARG A 5 -5.27 69.93 -52.35
CA ARG A 5 -4.47 68.97 -51.59
C ARG A 5 -5.24 67.61 -51.50
N ARG A 6 -4.57 66.55 -51.98
CA ARG A 6 -5.01 65.19 -51.77
C ARG A 6 -4.77 64.71 -50.32
N ILE A 7 -5.80 64.30 -49.63
CA ILE A 7 -5.73 63.65 -48.33
C ILE A 7 -5.60 62.15 -48.58
N LEU A 8 -4.52 61.54 -48.11
CA LEU A 8 -4.37 60.07 -48.05
C LEU A 8 -5.14 59.52 -46.84
N PRO A 9 -5.84 58.39 -46.98
CA PRO A 9 -6.47 57.75 -45.82
C PRO A 9 -5.45 56.96 -45.01
N LEU A 10 -5.47 57.17 -43.71
CA LEU A 10 -4.73 56.34 -42.71
C LEU A 10 -5.33 54.94 -42.70
N ALA A 11 -4.53 53.92 -43.09
CA ALA A 11 -4.88 52.52 -42.90
C ALA A 11 -4.69 52.14 -41.42
N ALA A 12 -5.78 51.86 -40.74
CA ALA A 12 -5.76 51.31 -39.39
C ALA A 12 -5.34 49.83 -39.46
N ILE A 13 -4.13 49.55 -38.98
CA ILE A 13 -3.66 48.18 -38.78
C ILE A 13 -4.22 47.68 -37.46
N GLY A 14 -5.30 46.90 -37.53
CA GLY A 14 -5.85 46.17 -36.38
C GLY A 14 -4.96 44.99 -36.03
N ALA A 15 -4.18 45.08 -34.96
CA ALA A 15 -3.45 43.93 -34.39
C ALA A 15 -4.47 43.01 -33.67
N ALA A 16 -4.80 41.87 -34.28
CA ALA A 16 -5.54 40.82 -33.64
C ALA A 16 -4.64 40.07 -32.68
N LEU A 17 -4.78 40.31 -31.39
CA LEU A 17 -4.11 39.58 -30.32
C LEU A 17 -4.76 38.22 -30.17
N LEU A 18 -4.20 37.16 -30.78
CA LEU A 18 -4.58 35.78 -30.54
C LEU A 18 -4.13 35.37 -29.14
N LEU A 19 -5.05 35.37 -28.19
CA LEU A 19 -4.89 34.73 -26.89
C LEU A 19 -4.92 33.21 -27.09
N LEU A 20 -3.75 32.59 -27.18
CA LEU A 20 -3.55 31.15 -27.06
C LEU A 20 -3.83 30.77 -25.59
N THR A 21 -5.06 30.41 -25.28
CA THR A 21 -5.39 29.71 -24.04
C THR A 21 -4.83 28.29 -24.16
N SER A 22 -3.66 28.03 -23.57
CA SER A 22 -3.18 26.66 -23.35
C SER A 22 -4.18 25.99 -22.38
N VAL A 23 -5.02 25.10 -22.91
CA VAL A 23 -5.77 24.17 -22.10
C VAL A 23 -4.73 23.19 -21.54
N VAL A 24 -4.32 23.44 -20.29
CA VAL A 24 -3.60 22.41 -19.51
C VAL A 24 -4.64 21.34 -19.22
N THR A 25 -4.66 20.31 -20.03
CA THR A 25 -5.31 19.05 -19.65
C THR A 25 -4.54 18.54 -18.45
N ALA A 26 -5.11 18.68 -17.24
CA ALA A 26 -4.68 17.89 -16.11
C ALA A 26 -4.79 16.43 -16.56
N ALA A 27 -3.66 15.78 -16.79
CA ALA A 27 -3.66 14.34 -16.93
C ALA A 27 -4.29 13.81 -15.64
N ASP A 28 -5.35 13.01 -15.74
CA ASP A 28 -5.93 12.27 -14.63
C ASP A 28 -4.85 11.31 -14.12
N THR A 29 -3.96 11.82 -13.26
CA THR A 29 -2.98 10.98 -12.58
C THR A 29 -3.71 10.20 -11.52
N VAL A 30 -4.06 8.97 -11.83
CA VAL A 30 -4.53 8.00 -10.83
C VAL A 30 -3.39 7.87 -9.81
N LEU A 31 -3.68 8.21 -8.54
CA LEU A 31 -2.70 8.08 -7.48
C LEU A 31 -2.44 6.59 -7.25
N HIS A 32 -1.17 6.17 -7.47
CA HIS A 32 -0.77 4.80 -7.19
C HIS A 32 -1.00 4.48 -5.71
N PRO A 33 -1.64 3.35 -5.33
CA PRO A 33 -1.95 3.03 -3.93
C PRO A 33 -0.74 3.09 -2.99
N PHE A 34 0.45 2.71 -3.47
CA PHE A 34 1.68 2.77 -2.66
C PHE A 34 2.21 4.21 -2.44
N LEU A 35 1.63 5.21 -3.11
CA LEU A 35 1.97 6.63 -2.91
C LEU A 35 0.99 7.35 -1.98
N VAL A 36 -0.05 6.68 -1.48
CA VAL A 36 -0.98 7.23 -0.50
C VAL A 36 -0.22 7.70 0.73
N ALA A 37 -0.47 8.94 1.16
CA ALA A 37 0.20 9.51 2.32
C ALA A 37 -0.14 8.75 3.60
N GLN A 38 0.86 8.53 4.45
CA GLN A 38 0.64 7.98 5.77
C GLN A 38 0.01 9.04 6.70
N PRO A 39 -0.79 8.62 7.70
CA PRO A 39 -1.37 9.54 8.67
C PRO A 39 -0.29 10.18 9.56
N ARG A 40 -0.63 11.30 10.20
CA ARG A 40 0.29 11.99 11.13
C ARG A 40 0.69 11.13 12.32
N GLU A 41 -0.15 10.18 12.68
CA GLU A 41 0.03 9.24 13.79
C GLU A 41 1.03 8.13 13.47
N ALA A 42 1.49 8.02 12.21
CA ALA A 42 2.49 7.01 11.84
C ALA A 42 3.77 7.15 12.70
N PRO A 43 4.35 6.04 13.13
CA PRO A 43 4.03 4.63 12.87
C PRO A 43 3.02 4.00 13.85
N ARG A 44 2.35 4.77 14.73
CA ARG A 44 1.36 4.24 15.68
C ARG A 44 0.08 3.76 15.00
N GLU A 45 -0.32 4.48 13.97
CA GLU A 45 -1.39 4.13 13.04
C GLU A 45 -0.88 4.34 11.64
N VAL A 46 -1.17 3.41 10.73
CA VAL A 46 -0.70 3.46 9.35
C VAL A 46 -1.80 3.00 8.40
N ASN A 47 -1.67 3.37 7.14
CA ASN A 47 -2.53 2.91 6.06
C ASN A 47 -1.96 1.61 5.46
N LEU A 48 -2.85 0.68 5.10
CA LEU A 48 -2.57 -0.49 4.27
C LEU A 48 -3.31 -0.32 2.95
N ALA A 49 -2.62 -0.53 1.83
CA ALA A 49 -3.24 -0.82 0.55
C ALA A 49 -3.51 -2.32 0.50
N VAL A 50 -4.78 -2.70 0.57
CA VAL A 50 -5.17 -4.12 0.61
C VAL A 50 -4.99 -4.72 -0.78
N GLU A 51 -4.29 -5.84 -0.85
CA GLU A 51 -4.11 -6.62 -2.08
C GLU A 51 -4.94 -7.89 -2.02
N ILE A 52 -4.89 -8.63 -0.91
CA ILE A 52 -5.47 -9.96 -0.79
C ILE A 52 -6.47 -10.00 0.36
N PRO A 53 -7.75 -10.33 0.10
CA PRO A 53 -8.75 -10.50 1.14
C PRO A 53 -8.44 -11.66 2.09
N ALA A 54 -8.84 -11.55 3.34
CA ALA A 54 -8.90 -12.69 4.24
C ALA A 54 -9.72 -13.84 3.63
N GLY A 55 -9.23 -15.06 3.74
CA GLY A 55 -9.89 -16.26 3.17
C GLY A 55 -9.64 -16.47 1.67
N SER A 56 -8.90 -15.58 0.99
CA SER A 56 -8.58 -15.77 -0.43
C SER A 56 -7.56 -16.90 -0.63
N VAL A 57 -7.75 -17.65 -1.69
CA VAL A 57 -6.78 -18.60 -2.27
C VAL A 57 -6.10 -18.00 -3.51
N THR A 58 -6.49 -16.78 -3.90
CA THR A 58 -5.88 -16.06 -5.01
C THR A 58 -4.91 -15.02 -4.45
N LYS A 59 -3.68 -15.01 -4.93
CA LYS A 59 -2.73 -13.92 -4.69
C LYS A 59 -3.00 -12.82 -5.72
N TYR A 60 -3.29 -11.64 -5.22
CA TYR A 60 -3.35 -10.42 -6.01
C TYR A 60 -2.14 -9.55 -5.68
N GLU A 61 -1.75 -8.71 -6.61
CA GLU A 61 -0.69 -7.72 -6.45
C GLU A 61 -1.10 -6.39 -7.08
N ILE A 62 -0.77 -5.29 -6.44
CA ILE A 62 -0.84 -3.96 -7.04
C ILE A 62 0.42 -3.78 -7.89
N LYS A 63 0.25 -3.67 -9.21
CA LYS A 63 1.36 -3.51 -10.16
C LYS A 63 1.73 -2.04 -10.36
N GLU A 64 2.77 -1.78 -11.16
CA GLU A 64 3.29 -0.45 -11.47
C GLU A 64 2.24 0.52 -12.07
N ASP A 65 1.19 -0.01 -12.70
CA ASP A 65 0.05 0.75 -13.20
C ASP A 65 -0.93 1.19 -12.10
N GLY A 66 -0.70 0.77 -10.85
CA GLY A 66 -1.54 1.05 -9.69
C GLY A 66 -2.81 0.19 -9.64
N LEU A 67 -2.98 -0.76 -10.54
CA LEU A 67 -4.12 -1.66 -10.58
C LEU A 67 -3.83 -2.97 -9.85
N VAL A 68 -4.90 -3.60 -9.37
CA VAL A 68 -4.85 -4.93 -8.76
C VAL A 68 -4.90 -5.99 -9.84
N HIS A 69 -3.87 -6.81 -9.91
CA HIS A 69 -3.76 -7.93 -10.85
C HIS A 69 -3.80 -9.27 -10.11
N VAL A 70 -4.31 -10.31 -10.79
CA VAL A 70 -4.13 -11.68 -10.33
C VAL A 70 -2.69 -12.09 -10.61
N ASP A 71 -1.91 -12.37 -9.56
CA ASP A 71 -0.55 -12.91 -9.69
C ASP A 71 -0.62 -14.43 -9.90
N ARG A 72 -1.23 -15.14 -8.95
CA ARG A 72 -1.39 -16.60 -9.01
C ARG A 72 -2.48 -17.10 -8.09
N PHE A 73 -2.86 -18.35 -8.29
CA PHE A 73 -3.65 -19.10 -7.31
C PHE A 73 -2.71 -19.87 -6.38
N GLN A 74 -3.08 -19.98 -5.11
CA GLN A 74 -2.34 -20.80 -4.15
C GLN A 74 -2.38 -22.26 -4.58
N SER A 75 -1.18 -22.87 -4.71
CA SER A 75 -1.07 -24.30 -5.02
C SER A 75 -1.21 -25.16 -3.77
N MET A 76 -0.90 -24.60 -2.60
CA MET A 76 -1.22 -25.23 -1.31
C MET A 76 -2.70 -25.05 -0.98
N PRO A 77 -3.37 -26.04 -0.36
CA PRO A 77 -4.78 -25.94 0.01
C PRO A 77 -4.95 -25.05 1.28
N VAL A 78 -4.39 -23.84 1.27
CA VAL A 78 -4.44 -22.86 2.35
C VAL A 78 -4.94 -21.53 1.83
N ALA A 79 -5.64 -20.78 2.67
CA ALA A 79 -6.14 -19.44 2.37
C ALA A 79 -5.43 -18.40 3.26
N TYR A 80 -5.32 -17.17 2.79
CA TYR A 80 -4.75 -16.07 3.58
C TYR A 80 -5.51 -15.89 4.89
N PRO A 81 -4.83 -15.90 6.05
CA PRO A 81 -5.49 -15.90 7.35
C PRO A 81 -6.11 -14.56 7.75
N ALA A 82 -5.65 -13.47 7.13
CA ALA A 82 -6.12 -12.10 7.33
C ALA A 82 -6.04 -11.33 6.01
N ASN A 83 -6.54 -10.09 5.96
CA ASN A 83 -6.33 -9.23 4.81
C ASN A 83 -4.85 -8.86 4.71
N TYR A 84 -4.27 -9.08 3.55
CA TYR A 84 -2.87 -8.86 3.26
C TYR A 84 -2.70 -7.69 2.29
N GLY A 85 -1.61 -6.96 2.41
CA GLY A 85 -1.27 -5.90 1.48
C GLY A 85 0.00 -5.17 1.89
N SER A 86 0.25 -4.05 1.25
CA SER A 86 1.46 -3.27 1.39
C SER A 86 1.21 -1.97 2.15
N ILE A 87 2.14 -1.56 2.99
CA ILE A 87 2.11 -0.27 3.69
C ILE A 87 2.66 0.80 2.74
N PRO A 88 1.82 1.76 2.26
CA PRO A 88 2.27 2.81 1.36
C PRO A 88 3.44 3.62 1.91
N ARG A 89 4.31 4.12 1.02
CA ARG A 89 5.49 4.94 1.36
C ARG A 89 6.42 4.27 2.39
N THR A 90 6.61 2.98 2.24
CA THR A 90 7.65 2.22 2.93
C THR A 90 8.53 1.50 1.92
N LEU A 91 9.75 1.16 2.34
CA LEU A 91 10.68 0.35 1.56
C LEU A 91 11.32 -0.67 2.51
N ALA A 92 11.02 -1.94 2.30
CA ALA A 92 11.57 -3.06 3.06
C ALA A 92 13.00 -3.41 2.62
N GLY A 93 13.57 -4.47 3.15
CA GLY A 93 14.94 -4.86 2.85
C GLY A 93 15.14 -5.41 1.43
N ASP A 94 14.08 -5.96 0.83
CA ASP A 94 13.99 -6.47 -0.53
C ASP A 94 13.66 -5.42 -1.60
N ASN A 95 13.56 -4.15 -1.22
CA ASN A 95 13.14 -2.99 -2.02
C ASN A 95 11.66 -2.94 -2.41
N ASP A 96 10.82 -3.82 -1.84
CA ASP A 96 9.37 -3.74 -1.96
C ASP A 96 8.76 -2.93 -0.79
N PRO A 97 7.51 -2.44 -0.89
CA PRO A 97 6.81 -1.89 0.25
C PRO A 97 6.67 -2.92 1.37
N LEU A 98 6.74 -2.47 2.63
CA LEU A 98 6.62 -3.35 3.79
C LEU A 98 5.22 -3.98 3.86
N ASP A 99 5.17 -5.30 3.96
CA ASP A 99 3.95 -6.10 4.00
C ASP A 99 3.26 -6.10 5.36
N ALA A 100 1.92 -6.16 5.34
CA ALA A 100 1.15 -6.32 6.57
C ALA A 100 -0.08 -7.22 6.40
N LEU A 101 -0.47 -7.85 7.51
CA LEU A 101 -1.73 -8.55 7.70
C LEU A 101 -2.61 -7.76 8.68
N VAL A 102 -3.83 -7.44 8.27
CA VAL A 102 -4.80 -6.75 9.12
C VAL A 102 -5.99 -7.67 9.40
N LEU A 103 -6.16 -8.01 10.68
CA LEU A 103 -7.27 -8.80 11.17
C LEU A 103 -8.53 -7.92 11.22
N THR A 104 -9.59 -8.35 10.57
CA THR A 104 -10.88 -7.66 10.53
C THR A 104 -12.03 -8.66 10.68
N ARG A 105 -13.24 -8.18 10.98
CA ARG A 105 -14.42 -9.02 11.08
C ARG A 105 -14.89 -9.59 9.74
N GLU A 106 -14.59 -8.85 8.67
CA GLU A 106 -14.99 -9.18 7.29
C GLU A 106 -13.80 -9.06 6.35
N PRO A 107 -13.70 -9.85 5.28
CA PRO A 107 -12.73 -9.66 4.23
C PRO A 107 -12.87 -8.28 3.58
N LEU A 108 -11.74 -7.62 3.31
CA LEU A 108 -11.71 -6.34 2.62
C LEU A 108 -11.50 -6.54 1.12
N HIS A 109 -12.09 -5.66 0.30
CA HIS A 109 -11.88 -5.73 -1.15
C HIS A 109 -10.45 -5.30 -1.53
N PRO A 110 -9.83 -5.95 -2.54
CA PRO A 110 -8.57 -5.48 -3.09
C PRO A 110 -8.65 -4.02 -3.58
N GLY A 111 -7.57 -3.27 -3.39
CA GLY A 111 -7.46 -1.87 -3.77
C GLY A 111 -7.98 -0.84 -2.76
N VAL A 112 -8.65 -1.28 -1.67
CA VAL A 112 -9.08 -0.34 -0.62
C VAL A 112 -7.91 0.02 0.30
N ILE A 113 -7.98 1.22 0.87
CA ILE A 113 -7.06 1.67 1.92
C ILE A 113 -7.75 1.50 3.26
N VAL A 114 -7.12 0.77 4.18
CA VAL A 114 -7.59 0.64 5.56
C VAL A 114 -6.56 1.22 6.53
N ARG A 115 -7.03 2.03 7.50
CA ARG A 115 -6.18 2.51 8.60
C ARG A 115 -6.16 1.47 9.70
N PHE A 116 -4.95 1.10 10.12
CA PHE A 116 -4.74 0.08 11.14
C PHE A 116 -3.67 0.47 12.16
N ARG A 117 -3.70 -0.18 13.31
CA ARG A 117 -2.72 -0.10 14.38
C ARG A 117 -1.84 -1.35 14.35
N PRO A 118 -0.50 -1.21 14.21
CA PRO A 118 0.44 -2.32 14.34
C PRO A 118 0.44 -2.85 15.77
N VAL A 119 0.28 -4.16 15.92
CA VAL A 119 0.31 -4.87 17.20
C VAL A 119 1.49 -5.83 17.33
N GLY A 120 2.26 -6.00 16.27
CA GLY A 120 3.48 -6.80 16.24
C GLY A 120 3.86 -7.18 14.81
N TYR A 121 4.79 -8.13 14.67
CA TYR A 121 5.18 -8.65 13.36
C TYR A 121 5.74 -10.07 13.46
N LEU A 122 5.62 -10.81 12.36
CA LEU A 122 6.25 -12.11 12.16
C LEU A 122 7.63 -11.90 11.56
N LYS A 123 8.67 -12.44 12.22
CA LYS A 123 10.05 -12.45 11.73
C LYS A 123 10.19 -13.54 10.68
N MET A 124 10.32 -13.13 9.43
CA MET A 124 10.35 -14.05 8.30
C MET A 124 11.55 -13.76 7.40
N ILE A 125 12.12 -14.82 6.85
CA ILE A 125 13.12 -14.79 5.78
C ILE A 125 12.56 -15.61 4.62
N ASP A 126 12.54 -15.03 3.43
CA ASP A 126 12.12 -15.68 2.19
C ASP A 126 13.26 -15.68 1.18
N GLY A 127 13.71 -16.88 0.78
CA GLY A 127 14.81 -17.00 -0.17
C GLY A 127 16.15 -16.41 0.30
N GLY A 128 16.31 -16.19 1.60
CA GLY A 128 17.50 -15.59 2.21
C GLY A 128 17.40 -14.09 2.46
N GLU A 129 16.31 -13.43 2.05
CA GLU A 129 16.04 -12.01 2.27
C GLU A 129 15.06 -11.80 3.42
N HIS A 130 15.21 -10.70 4.15
CA HIS A 130 14.29 -10.28 5.20
C HIS A 130 12.95 -9.89 4.59
N ASP A 131 11.88 -10.56 5.02
CA ASP A 131 10.52 -10.41 4.50
C ASP A 131 9.50 -10.44 5.65
N GLU A 132 9.71 -9.55 6.63
CA GLU A 132 8.88 -9.45 7.82
C GLU A 132 7.43 -9.07 7.48
N LYS A 133 6.49 -9.64 8.23
CA LYS A 133 5.06 -9.37 8.06
C LYS A 133 4.52 -8.64 9.28
N ILE A 134 4.15 -7.35 9.11
CA ILE A 134 3.48 -6.57 10.16
C ILE A 134 2.11 -7.16 10.42
N ILE A 135 1.74 -7.27 11.68
CA ILE A 135 0.40 -7.69 12.12
C ILE A 135 -0.30 -6.50 12.73
N GLY A 136 -1.55 -6.30 12.34
CA GLY A 136 -2.32 -5.19 12.85
C GLY A 136 -3.81 -5.46 12.95
N VAL A 137 -4.49 -4.51 13.58
CA VAL A 137 -5.94 -4.47 13.73
C VAL A 137 -6.44 -3.08 13.30
N PRO A 138 -7.69 -2.93 12.84
CA PRO A 138 -8.24 -1.62 12.50
C PRO A 138 -8.06 -0.63 13.66
N THR A 139 -7.92 0.65 13.33
CA THR A 139 -7.97 1.69 14.38
C THR A 139 -9.36 1.75 15.01
N ASP A 140 -9.46 2.29 16.22
CA ASP A 140 -10.71 2.37 16.97
C ASP A 140 -11.80 3.15 16.22
N SER A 141 -11.40 4.08 15.33
CA SER A 141 -12.33 4.85 14.47
C SER A 141 -12.87 4.03 13.29
N VAL A 142 -12.17 2.97 12.87
CA VAL A 142 -12.60 2.06 11.80
C VAL A 142 -13.41 0.91 12.38
N ASP A 143 -12.91 0.27 13.44
CA ASP A 143 -13.61 -0.79 14.14
C ASP A 143 -13.23 -0.84 15.64
N PRO A 144 -14.11 -0.38 16.54
CA PRO A 144 -13.85 -0.38 17.97
C PRO A 144 -13.79 -1.79 18.59
N THR A 145 -14.19 -2.84 17.86
CA THR A 145 -14.13 -4.25 18.34
C THR A 145 -12.71 -4.62 18.77
N TYR A 146 -11.69 -4.05 18.11
CA TYR A 146 -10.29 -4.32 18.40
C TYR A 146 -9.64 -3.31 19.34
N ALA A 147 -10.41 -2.45 20.00
CA ALA A 147 -9.88 -1.37 20.85
C ALA A 147 -8.99 -1.87 22.00
N ALA A 148 -9.24 -3.07 22.53
CA ALA A 148 -8.43 -3.67 23.58
C ALA A 148 -7.12 -4.31 23.07
N VAL A 149 -6.98 -4.57 21.76
CA VAL A 149 -5.80 -5.21 21.20
C VAL A 149 -4.72 -4.17 20.96
N ARG A 150 -3.66 -4.17 21.78
CA ARG A 150 -2.54 -3.21 21.74
C ARG A 150 -1.19 -3.85 21.42
N ASP A 151 -1.09 -5.17 21.67
CA ASP A 151 0.10 -5.98 21.36
C ASP A 151 -0.35 -7.37 20.86
N LEU A 152 0.60 -8.16 20.33
CA LEU A 152 0.34 -9.52 19.87
C LEU A 152 -0.22 -10.44 20.95
N GLU A 153 0.18 -10.20 22.19
CA GLU A 153 -0.29 -11.00 23.34
C GLU A 153 -1.78 -10.82 23.63
N ASP A 154 -2.37 -9.69 23.19
CA ASP A 154 -3.80 -9.42 23.33
C ASP A 154 -4.62 -10.18 22.28
N LEU A 155 -3.98 -10.73 21.24
CA LEU A 155 -4.65 -11.58 20.26
C LEU A 155 -4.81 -13.00 20.82
N PRO A 156 -5.92 -13.68 20.51
CA PRO A 156 -6.04 -15.12 20.78
C PRO A 156 -4.84 -15.87 20.18
N GLU A 157 -4.24 -16.76 20.95
CA GLU A 157 -3.07 -17.51 20.52
C GLU A 157 -3.30 -18.25 19.18
N VAL A 158 -4.50 -18.76 18.98
CA VAL A 158 -4.88 -19.48 17.74
C VAL A 158 -4.76 -18.57 16.49
N GLU A 159 -4.97 -17.25 16.60
CA GLU A 159 -4.80 -16.34 15.45
C GLU A 159 -3.32 -16.22 15.07
N ARG A 160 -2.42 -16.13 16.03
CA ARG A 160 -0.98 -16.15 15.79
C ARG A 160 -0.54 -17.46 15.16
N GLN A 161 -1.03 -18.58 15.70
CA GLN A 161 -0.75 -19.93 15.17
C GLN A 161 -1.26 -20.10 13.72
N ARG A 162 -2.43 -19.57 13.39
CA ARG A 162 -2.98 -19.60 12.02
C ARG A 162 -2.10 -18.84 11.02
N ILE A 163 -1.62 -17.64 11.41
CA ILE A 163 -0.73 -16.83 10.58
C ILE A 163 0.61 -17.58 10.36
N GLU A 164 1.19 -18.09 11.45
CA GLU A 164 2.45 -18.84 11.38
C GLU A 164 2.33 -20.10 10.53
N ALA A 165 1.25 -20.88 10.72
CA ALA A 165 0.99 -22.09 9.96
C ALA A 165 0.84 -21.81 8.45
N PHE A 166 0.15 -20.71 8.09
CA PHE A 166 0.03 -20.30 6.70
C PHE A 166 1.40 -20.03 6.07
N PHE A 167 2.21 -19.15 6.66
CA PHE A 167 3.52 -18.79 6.09
C PHE A 167 4.51 -19.95 6.11
N ARG A 168 4.36 -20.91 7.01
CA ARG A 168 5.20 -22.11 7.04
C ARG A 168 5.04 -22.97 5.78
N VAL A 169 3.83 -23.04 5.19
CA VAL A 169 3.53 -23.97 4.11
C VAL A 169 3.10 -23.34 2.79
N TYR A 170 2.74 -22.04 2.76
CA TYR A 170 2.08 -21.43 1.59
C TYR A 170 2.90 -21.49 0.29
N LYS A 171 4.22 -21.68 0.38
CA LYS A 171 5.15 -21.80 -0.74
C LYS A 171 5.68 -23.22 -1.00
N GLU A 172 5.22 -24.24 -0.30
CA GLU A 172 5.71 -25.62 -0.49
C GLU A 172 5.36 -26.19 -1.87
N LEU A 173 4.25 -25.72 -2.49
CA LEU A 173 3.86 -26.12 -3.85
C LEU A 173 3.77 -24.89 -4.78
N PRO A 174 4.12 -25.08 -6.09
CA PRO A 174 4.84 -26.23 -6.64
C PRO A 174 6.24 -26.34 -6.07
N ALA A 175 6.79 -27.56 -6.04
CA ALA A 175 8.13 -27.82 -5.53
C ALA A 175 9.20 -26.97 -6.25
N GLY A 176 10.29 -26.65 -5.55
CA GLY A 176 11.41 -25.87 -6.08
C GLY A 176 11.32 -24.36 -5.82
N ARG A 177 10.34 -23.90 -5.05
CA ARG A 177 10.29 -22.51 -4.57
C ARG A 177 11.29 -22.29 -3.44
N ASN A 178 11.67 -21.03 -3.23
CA ASN A 178 12.56 -20.64 -2.13
C ASN A 178 11.93 -21.03 -0.77
N PRO A 179 12.77 -21.54 0.16
CA PRO A 179 12.30 -21.88 1.48
C PRO A 179 11.99 -20.63 2.30
N VAL A 180 10.95 -20.73 3.12
CA VAL A 180 10.60 -19.73 4.13
C VAL A 180 11.12 -20.16 5.48
N GLN A 181 11.74 -19.22 6.22
CA GLN A 181 12.16 -19.42 7.60
C GLN A 181 11.38 -18.46 8.50
N LEU A 182 10.77 -19.00 9.56
CA LEU A 182 10.04 -18.24 10.55
C LEU A 182 10.88 -18.17 11.84
N ASN A 183 11.21 -16.95 12.26
CA ASN A 183 12.13 -16.68 13.37
C ASN A 183 11.40 -16.09 14.59
N GLY A 184 10.13 -16.45 14.75
CA GLY A 184 9.29 -16.00 15.87
C GLY A 184 8.66 -14.61 15.64
N TRP A 185 8.30 -13.96 16.71
CA TRP A 185 7.50 -12.77 16.71
C TRP A 185 8.23 -11.56 17.30
N GLY A 186 7.85 -10.37 16.88
CA GLY A 186 8.19 -9.12 17.51
C GLY A 186 6.93 -8.41 18.00
N ASN A 187 7.07 -7.63 19.08
CA ASN A 187 5.97 -6.90 19.73
C ASN A 187 5.57 -5.62 18.95
N ALA A 188 4.53 -4.91 19.45
CA ALA A 188 4.04 -3.69 18.82
C ALA A 188 5.09 -2.55 18.76
N ALA A 189 5.99 -2.45 19.73
CA ALA A 189 7.04 -1.42 19.73
C ALA A 189 8.09 -1.71 18.64
N GLU A 190 8.51 -2.96 18.50
CA GLU A 190 9.43 -3.42 17.46
C GLU A 190 8.81 -3.26 16.07
N ALA A 191 7.53 -3.61 15.88
CA ALA A 191 6.81 -3.41 14.63
C ALA A 191 6.78 -1.92 14.21
N ARG A 192 6.50 -1.01 15.14
CA ARG A 192 6.54 0.44 14.88
C ARG A 192 7.94 0.95 14.52
N ALA A 193 8.98 0.41 15.14
CA ALA A 193 10.36 0.76 14.78
C ALA A 193 10.66 0.32 13.34
N LEU A 194 10.31 -0.91 12.97
CA LEU A 194 10.48 -1.44 11.61
C LEU A 194 9.75 -0.60 10.56
N ILE A 195 8.49 -0.21 10.83
CA ILE A 195 7.72 0.68 9.94
C ILE A 195 8.42 2.04 9.80
N SER A 196 8.89 2.62 10.91
CA SER A 196 9.58 3.91 10.90
C SER A 196 10.84 3.88 10.03
N GLU A 197 11.64 2.81 10.15
CA GLU A 197 12.84 2.59 9.34
C GLU A 197 12.49 2.44 7.85
N ALA A 198 11.44 1.67 7.52
CA ALA A 198 10.98 1.47 6.15
C ALA A 198 10.46 2.77 5.53
N MET A 199 9.76 3.63 6.30
CA MET A 199 9.34 4.97 5.87
C MET A 199 10.55 5.89 5.60
N GLN A 200 11.59 5.83 6.44
CA GLN A 200 12.81 6.61 6.24
C GLN A 200 13.59 6.16 5.00
N ARG A 201 13.60 4.86 4.68
CA ARG A 201 14.21 4.36 3.45
C ARG A 201 13.49 4.85 2.20
N PHE A 202 12.17 4.86 2.21
CA PHE A 202 11.35 5.37 1.10
C PHE A 202 11.57 6.87 0.84
N GLY A 203 11.86 7.66 1.86
CA GLY A 203 12.06 9.12 1.76
C GLY A 203 13.45 9.57 1.29
N LYS A 204 14.38 8.61 1.05
CA LYS A 204 15.75 8.89 0.57
C LYS A 204 15.84 8.79 -0.94
#